data_6db9c4c433dd68d241698b23d34472b4
#
_entry.id   6db9c4c433dd68d241698b23d34472b4
#
_cell.length_a   1.000
_cell.length_b   1.000
_cell.length_c   1.000
_cell.angle_alpha   90.00
_cell.angle_beta   90.00
_cell.angle_gamma   90.00
#
_symmetry.space_group_name_H-M   'P 1'
#
loop_
_entity.id
_entity.type
_entity.pdbx_description
1 polymer ?
#
loop_
_entity_poly.entity_id
_entity_poly.type
_entity_poly.pdbx_seq_one_letter_code
_entity_poly.pdbx_strand_id
1 'polypeptide(L)'
;MAQNTYSDLAFTVTPEALYQKSEEVQTAINSMRNEFDSIKSIMSRTSSYWQGEASDTYRKNYTDYEPDIQEIFARLSEHVSDLNNIAGQYVEAENKAQSIAETLPDAVIE
;
A
#
# COMPACT_ATOMS: atom_id res chain seq x y z
N MET A 1 -2.75 -18.26 21.50
CA MET A 1 -4.10 -18.63 21.17
C MET A 1 -4.65 -17.72 20.09
N ALA A 2 -5.21 -18.33 19.06
CA ALA A 2 -5.69 -17.58 17.89
C ALA A 2 -6.75 -16.55 18.24
N GLN A 3 -7.65 -16.89 19.17
CA GLN A 3 -8.74 -16.01 19.57
C GLN A 3 -8.23 -14.72 20.24
N ASN A 4 -7.23 -14.85 21.09
CA ASN A 4 -6.63 -13.69 21.74
C ASN A 4 -5.88 -12.81 20.74
N THR A 5 -5.26 -13.42 19.76
CA THR A 5 -4.56 -12.71 18.70
C THR A 5 -5.50 -11.81 17.92
N TYR A 6 -6.69 -12.31 17.57
CA TYR A 6 -7.70 -11.51 16.87
C TYR A 6 -8.20 -10.34 17.73
N SER A 7 -8.44 -10.60 18.99
CA SER A 7 -8.88 -9.55 19.91
C SER A 7 -7.83 -8.46 20.06
N ASP A 8 -6.57 -8.85 20.17
CA ASP A 8 -5.46 -7.91 20.29
C ASP A 8 -5.32 -7.06 19.02
N LEU A 9 -5.46 -7.68 17.85
CA LEU A 9 -5.43 -6.96 16.59
C LEU A 9 -6.57 -5.94 16.49
N ALA A 10 -7.79 -6.33 16.91
CA ALA A 10 -8.94 -5.45 16.85
C ALA A 10 -8.77 -4.22 17.75
N PHE A 11 -8.15 -4.39 18.93
CA PHE A 11 -7.95 -3.30 19.87
C PHE A 11 -6.75 -2.41 19.54
N THR A 12 -5.75 -2.94 18.84
CA THR A 12 -4.53 -2.19 18.52
C THR A 12 -4.61 -1.44 17.19
N VAL A 13 -5.55 -1.81 16.33
CA VAL A 13 -5.73 -1.15 15.03
C VAL A 13 -6.54 0.13 15.22
N THR A 14 -5.91 1.26 14.98
CA THR A 14 -6.56 2.57 15.04
C THR A 14 -6.53 3.21 13.65
N PRO A 15 -7.43 4.17 13.36
CA PRO A 15 -7.38 4.92 12.10
C PRO A 15 -6.02 5.58 11.86
N GLU A 16 -5.42 6.14 12.90
CA GLU A 16 -4.11 6.80 12.82
C GLU A 16 -3.02 5.78 12.43
N ALA A 17 -3.06 4.59 13.01
CA ALA A 17 -2.11 3.52 12.68
C ALA A 17 -2.28 3.06 11.23
N LEU A 18 -3.52 2.95 10.75
CA LEU A 18 -3.80 2.59 9.36
C LEU A 18 -3.30 3.65 8.39
N TYR A 19 -3.52 4.93 8.69
CA TYR A 19 -3.01 6.02 7.86
C TYR A 19 -1.49 6.02 7.83
N GLN A 20 -0.86 5.82 8.98
CA GLN A 20 0.59 5.76 9.07
C GLN A 20 1.16 4.60 8.25
N LYS A 21 0.55 3.42 8.34
CA LYS A 21 0.98 2.25 7.59
C LYS A 21 0.77 2.43 6.09
N SER A 22 -0.34 3.04 5.68
CA SER A 22 -0.58 3.30 4.27
C SER A 22 0.46 4.28 3.70
N GLU A 23 0.87 5.26 4.49
CA GLU A 23 1.91 6.21 4.12
C GLU A 23 3.27 5.52 3.99
N GLU A 24 3.60 4.63 4.92
CA GLU A 24 4.82 3.82 4.85
C GLU A 24 4.85 2.93 3.60
N VAL A 25 3.73 2.29 3.29
CA VAL A 25 3.61 1.45 2.10
C VAL A 25 3.75 2.30 0.84
N GLN A 26 3.12 3.47 0.79
CA GLN A 26 3.23 4.37 -0.36
C GLN A 26 4.68 4.83 -0.56
N THR A 27 5.39 5.13 0.51
CA THR A 27 6.80 5.51 0.45
C THR A 27 7.64 4.34 -0.10
N ALA A 28 7.38 3.12 0.35
CA ALA A 28 8.06 1.93 -0.15
C ALA A 28 7.79 1.71 -1.65
N ILE A 29 6.55 1.90 -2.08
CA ILE A 29 6.16 1.80 -3.50
C ILE A 29 6.93 2.83 -4.33
N ASN A 30 7.01 4.06 -3.88
CA ASN A 30 7.73 5.12 -4.57
C ASN A 30 9.22 4.80 -4.68
N SER A 31 9.82 4.26 -3.62
CA SER A 31 11.22 3.82 -3.63
C SER A 31 11.44 2.69 -4.62
N MET A 32 10.54 1.72 -4.67
CA MET A 32 10.61 0.61 -5.62
C MET A 32 10.50 1.11 -7.06
N ARG A 33 9.59 2.03 -7.33
CA ARG A 33 9.46 2.63 -8.66
C ARG A 33 10.76 3.31 -9.09
N ASN A 34 11.37 4.07 -8.19
CA ASN A 34 12.63 4.75 -8.46
C ASN A 34 13.75 3.76 -8.74
N GLU A 35 13.79 2.65 -8.00
CA GLU A 35 14.76 1.59 -8.23
C GLU A 35 14.57 0.92 -9.59
N PHE A 36 13.34 0.63 -9.98
CA PHE A 36 13.05 0.06 -11.29
C PHE A 36 13.40 1.04 -12.41
N ASP A 37 13.14 2.32 -12.24
CA ASP A 37 13.55 3.33 -13.21
C ASP A 37 15.07 3.38 -13.35
N SER A 38 15.79 3.25 -12.25
CA SER A 38 17.25 3.18 -12.25
C SER A 38 17.76 1.95 -13.00
N ILE A 39 17.14 0.80 -12.74
CA ILE A 39 17.47 -0.46 -13.44
C ILE A 39 17.23 -0.30 -14.94
N LYS A 40 16.11 0.28 -15.32
CA LYS A 40 15.78 0.54 -16.72
C LYS A 40 16.84 1.41 -17.40
N SER A 41 17.26 2.48 -16.71
CA SER A 41 18.31 3.37 -17.17
C SER A 41 19.64 2.63 -17.35
N ILE A 42 20.01 1.79 -16.38
CA ILE A 42 21.22 0.97 -16.42
C ILE A 42 21.15 0.01 -17.60
N MET A 43 20.02 -0.67 -17.77
CA MET A 43 19.82 -1.60 -18.89
C MET A 43 19.98 -0.90 -20.25
N SER A 44 19.41 0.29 -20.39
CA SER A 44 19.58 1.10 -21.61
C SER A 44 21.03 1.45 -21.87
N ARG A 45 21.75 1.83 -20.82
CA ARG A 45 23.17 2.22 -20.97
C ARG A 45 24.08 1.08 -21.29
N THR A 46 23.69 -0.18 -21.00
CA THR A 46 24.50 -1.33 -21.36
C THR A 46 24.71 -1.47 -22.87
N SER A 47 23.82 -0.86 -23.66
CA SER A 47 23.94 -0.90 -25.12
C SER A 47 25.24 -0.25 -25.65
N SER A 48 25.87 0.61 -24.84
CA SER A 48 27.10 1.29 -25.22
C SER A 48 28.34 0.38 -25.15
N TYR A 49 28.29 -0.71 -24.37
CA TYR A 49 29.44 -1.59 -24.17
C TYR A 49 29.10 -3.08 -24.27
N TRP A 50 27.84 -3.45 -24.27
CA TRP A 50 27.40 -4.84 -24.37
C TRP A 50 26.45 -4.97 -25.56
N GLN A 51 26.96 -5.50 -26.65
CA GLN A 51 26.22 -5.65 -27.89
C GLN A 51 26.23 -7.12 -28.31
N GLY A 52 25.22 -7.50 -29.08
CA GLY A 52 25.08 -8.84 -29.59
C GLY A 52 23.67 -9.38 -29.31
N GLU A 53 23.41 -10.58 -29.81
CA GLU A 53 22.12 -11.22 -29.75
C GLU A 53 21.66 -11.46 -28.30
N ALA A 54 22.59 -11.92 -27.45
CA ALA A 54 22.28 -12.20 -26.06
C ALA A 54 21.89 -10.93 -25.31
N SER A 55 22.60 -9.83 -25.53
CA SER A 55 22.31 -8.57 -24.87
C SER A 55 21.00 -7.96 -25.37
N ASP A 56 20.74 -8.08 -26.67
CA ASP A 56 19.47 -7.60 -27.24
C ASP A 56 18.28 -8.37 -26.69
N THR A 57 18.42 -9.69 -26.57
CA THR A 57 17.38 -10.54 -25.96
C THR A 57 17.14 -10.17 -24.50
N TYR A 58 18.20 -9.92 -23.76
CA TYR A 58 18.09 -9.56 -22.34
C TYR A 58 17.34 -8.23 -22.15
N ARG A 59 17.72 -7.22 -22.95
CA ARG A 59 17.04 -5.92 -22.91
C ARG A 59 15.58 -6.01 -23.34
N LYS A 60 15.31 -6.82 -24.37
CA LYS A 60 13.95 -7.05 -24.84
C LYS A 60 13.09 -7.70 -23.76
N ASN A 61 13.62 -8.71 -23.09
CA ASN A 61 12.90 -9.38 -22.01
C ASN A 61 12.54 -8.39 -20.90
N TYR A 62 13.46 -7.53 -20.51
CA TYR A 62 13.18 -6.51 -19.51
C TYR A 62 12.07 -5.56 -19.97
N THR A 63 12.13 -5.11 -21.20
CA THR A 63 11.11 -4.23 -21.79
C THR A 63 9.74 -4.93 -21.84
N ASP A 64 9.71 -6.22 -22.15
CA ASP A 64 8.49 -7.01 -22.21
C ASP A 64 7.83 -7.16 -20.83
N TYR A 65 8.62 -7.21 -19.76
CA TYR A 65 8.11 -7.29 -18.38
C TYR A 65 7.69 -5.94 -17.80
N GLU A 66 8.09 -4.85 -18.40
CA GLU A 66 7.81 -3.52 -17.86
C GLU A 66 6.33 -3.26 -17.63
N PRO A 67 5.41 -3.58 -18.56
CA PRO A 67 3.98 -3.37 -18.31
C PRO A 67 3.46 -4.16 -17.10
N ASP A 68 3.95 -5.37 -16.89
CA ASP A 68 3.57 -6.20 -15.75
C ASP A 68 4.04 -5.58 -14.44
N ILE A 69 5.25 -5.04 -14.43
CA ILE A 69 5.81 -4.36 -13.27
C ILE A 69 4.99 -3.12 -12.93
N GLN A 70 4.61 -2.34 -13.94
CA GLN A 70 3.77 -1.15 -13.74
C GLN A 70 2.40 -1.53 -13.21
N GLU A 71 1.83 -2.64 -13.68
CA GLU A 71 0.56 -3.14 -13.16
C GLU A 71 0.66 -3.53 -11.69
N ILE A 72 1.75 -4.15 -11.28
CA ILE A 72 1.99 -4.49 -9.86
C ILE A 72 1.99 -3.21 -9.02
N PHE A 73 2.69 -2.17 -9.46
CA PHE A 73 2.70 -0.90 -8.73
C PHE A 73 1.34 -0.25 -8.66
N ALA A 74 0.56 -0.33 -9.74
CA ALA A 74 -0.81 0.19 -9.74
C ALA A 74 -1.68 -0.54 -8.72
N ARG A 75 -1.59 -1.86 -8.65
CA ARG A 75 -2.33 -2.65 -7.67
C ARG A 75 -1.90 -2.37 -6.24
N LEU A 76 -0.60 -2.21 -6.01
CA LEU A 76 -0.10 -1.83 -4.68
C LEU A 76 -0.64 -0.46 -4.27
N SER A 77 -0.70 0.48 -5.19
CA SER A 77 -1.26 1.80 -4.92
C SER A 77 -2.76 1.73 -4.62
N GLU A 78 -3.50 0.84 -5.27
CA GLU A 78 -4.90 0.58 -4.96
C GLU A 78 -5.06 0.08 -3.53
N HIS A 79 -4.17 -0.81 -3.08
CA HIS A 79 -4.20 -1.29 -1.70
C HIS A 79 -3.96 -0.17 -0.69
N VAL A 80 -3.10 0.79 -1.02
CA VAL A 80 -2.91 1.99 -0.18
C VAL A 80 -4.20 2.79 -0.09
N SER A 81 -4.87 2.99 -1.22
CA SER A 81 -6.17 3.68 -1.25
C SER A 81 -7.21 2.93 -0.42
N ASP A 82 -7.22 1.60 -0.50
CA ASP A 82 -8.12 0.76 0.28
C ASP A 82 -7.86 0.92 1.78
N LEU A 83 -6.61 0.92 2.20
CA LEU A 83 -6.25 1.14 3.61
C LEU A 83 -6.73 2.51 4.09
N ASN A 84 -6.57 3.54 3.29
CA ASN A 84 -7.03 4.88 3.63
C ASN A 84 -8.55 4.93 3.73
N ASN A 85 -9.26 4.24 2.84
CA ASN A 85 -10.71 4.15 2.87
C ASN A 85 -11.19 3.42 4.13
N ILE A 86 -10.54 2.32 4.48
CA ILE A 86 -10.84 1.57 5.70
C ILE A 86 -10.64 2.47 6.93
N ALA A 87 -9.54 3.19 7.00
CA ALA A 87 -9.27 4.12 8.09
C ALA A 87 -10.35 5.20 8.19
N GLY A 88 -10.77 5.75 7.05
CA GLY A 88 -11.85 6.73 7.00
C GLY A 88 -13.17 6.17 7.51
N GLN A 89 -13.48 4.92 7.17
CA GLN A 89 -14.68 4.24 7.67
C GLN A 89 -14.63 4.03 9.17
N TYR A 90 -13.47 3.71 9.73
CA TYR A 90 -13.30 3.60 11.18
C TYR A 90 -13.53 4.93 11.88
N VAL A 91 -12.99 6.02 11.35
CA VAL A 91 -13.22 7.36 11.90
C VAL A 91 -14.72 7.70 11.90
N GLU A 92 -15.37 7.44 10.78
CA GLU A 92 -16.80 7.70 10.63
C GLU A 92 -17.62 6.87 11.62
N ALA A 93 -17.28 5.59 11.78
CA ALA A 93 -17.95 4.70 12.72
C ALA A 93 -17.75 5.16 14.17
N GLU A 94 -16.55 5.57 14.55
CA GLU A 94 -16.25 6.09 15.87
C GLU A 94 -17.05 7.38 16.16
N ASN A 95 -17.08 8.29 15.21
CA ASN A 95 -17.83 9.55 15.35
C ASN A 95 -19.32 9.28 15.50
N LYS A 96 -19.84 8.34 14.74
CA LYS A 96 -21.25 7.96 14.81
C LYS A 96 -21.58 7.31 16.15
N ALA A 97 -20.72 6.42 16.63
CA ALA A 97 -20.90 5.77 17.93
C ALA A 97 -20.87 6.81 19.06
N GLN A 98 -19.96 7.77 18.99
CA GLN A 98 -19.86 8.84 19.96
C GLN A 98 -21.12 9.72 19.96
N SER A 99 -21.61 10.07 18.79
CA SER A 99 -22.87 10.84 18.66
C SER A 99 -24.04 10.12 19.30
N ILE A 100 -24.16 8.81 19.05
CA ILE A 100 -25.22 8.00 19.63
C ILE A 100 -25.11 7.98 21.16
N ALA A 101 -23.90 7.78 21.68
CA ALA A 101 -23.65 7.77 23.12
C ALA A 101 -24.01 9.11 23.77
N GLU A 102 -23.72 10.21 23.13
CA GLU A 102 -24.02 11.55 23.60
C GLU A 102 -25.53 11.84 23.62
N THR A 103 -26.29 11.20 22.76
CA THR A 103 -27.73 11.40 22.67
C THR A 103 -28.52 10.51 23.59
N LEU A 104 -27.92 9.52 24.24
CA LEU A 104 -28.61 8.63 25.17
C LEU A 104 -28.97 9.39 26.46
N PRO A 105 -30.25 9.28 26.93
CA PRO A 105 -30.61 9.86 28.19
C PRO A 105 -29.91 9.18 29.36
N ASP A 106 -29.60 9.93 30.40
CA ASP A 106 -28.95 9.38 31.59
C ASP A 106 -29.79 8.28 32.25
N ALA A 107 -31.11 8.37 32.18
CA ALA A 107 -32.01 7.37 32.73
C ALA A 107 -31.88 6.00 32.07
N VAL A 108 -31.39 5.94 30.83
CA VAL A 108 -31.20 4.69 30.12
C VAL A 108 -29.93 3.98 30.59
N ILE A 109 -28.98 4.72 31.11
CA ILE A 109 -27.66 4.20 31.52
C ILE A 109 -27.71 3.55 32.89
N GLU A 110 -28.68 3.92 33.72
CA GLU A 110 -28.89 3.30 35.01
C GLU A 110 -29.33 1.83 34.83
#